data_de9158d5ff4e6afb0b7c835e4aa9352a
#
_entry.id   de9158d5ff4e6afb0b7c835e4aa9352a
#
_cell.length_a   1.000
_cell.length_b   1.000
_cell.length_c   1.000
_cell.angle_alpha   90.00
_cell.angle_beta   90.00
_cell.angle_gamma   90.00
#
_symmetry.space_group_name_H-M   'P 1'
#
loop_
_entity.id
_entity.type
_entity.pdbx_description
1 polymer ?
#
loop_
_entity_poly.entity_id
_entity_poly.type
_entity_poly.pdbx_seq_one_letter_code
_entity_poly.pdbx_strand_id
1 'polypeptide(L)'
;MKDFNIIIVEDVPLELKGTEGIIKTDIPEAHIIGTAPDEASYWKLMKQQLPDLVLLDLGLGGSTTVGVEICRHTKQSYPAVKVLIFTGEILNEKLWVDALDAGCDGIILKSGELLTRSDVASVMDGKRLVFNQPILEKIVERFKKSVDNELMRQEALINYDIDEYDERF
;
A
#
# COMPACT_ATOMS: atom_id res chain seq x y z
N MET A 1 -4.21 10.56 -19.70
CA MET A 1 -4.92 10.61 -18.40
C MET A 1 -5.61 11.96 -18.35
N LYS A 2 -6.84 12.04 -17.81
CA LYS A 2 -7.53 13.33 -17.60
C LYS A 2 -6.96 14.01 -16.36
N ASP A 3 -7.14 15.32 -16.23
CA ASP A 3 -6.78 16.05 -15.02
C ASP A 3 -7.55 15.51 -13.81
N PHE A 4 -6.89 15.42 -12.68
CA PHE A 4 -7.44 14.90 -11.43
C PHE A 4 -6.81 15.59 -10.21
N ASN A 5 -7.56 15.58 -9.12
CA ASN A 5 -7.16 16.20 -7.86
C ASN A 5 -6.50 15.18 -6.94
N ILE A 6 -5.41 15.57 -6.28
CA ILE A 6 -4.67 14.72 -5.35
C ILE A 6 -4.49 15.41 -3.99
N ILE A 7 -4.68 14.63 -2.91
CA ILE A 7 -4.21 14.97 -1.56
C ILE A 7 -3.00 14.07 -1.24
N ILE A 8 -1.95 14.67 -0.67
CA ILE A 8 -0.78 13.95 -0.18
C ILE A 8 -0.82 13.94 1.34
N VAL A 9 -0.71 12.76 1.94
CA VAL A 9 -0.66 12.57 3.41
C VAL A 9 0.72 12.07 3.77
N GLU A 10 1.53 12.94 4.38
CA GLU A 10 2.95 12.72 4.65
C GLU A 10 3.41 13.66 5.77
N ASP A 11 3.97 13.13 6.85
CA ASP A 11 4.40 13.91 8.01
C ASP A 11 5.88 14.32 7.99
N VAL A 12 6.69 13.72 7.10
CA VAL A 12 8.10 14.07 6.95
C VAL A 12 8.26 15.17 5.88
N PRO A 13 8.63 16.41 6.26
CA PRO A 13 8.63 17.55 5.33
C PRO A 13 9.55 17.37 4.12
N LEU A 14 10.66 16.63 4.28
CA LEU A 14 11.60 16.37 3.18
C LEU A 14 11.00 15.37 2.16
N GLU A 15 10.34 14.33 2.64
CA GLU A 15 9.66 13.34 1.81
C GLU A 15 8.46 13.96 1.07
N LEU A 16 7.68 14.78 1.78
CA LEU A 16 6.60 15.55 1.17
C LEU A 16 7.09 16.42 0.00
N LYS A 17 8.18 17.19 0.20
CA LYS A 17 8.76 18.01 -0.87
C LYS A 17 9.26 17.17 -2.05
N GLY A 18 9.87 16.02 -1.77
CA GLY A 18 10.28 15.08 -2.81
C GLY A 18 9.09 14.57 -3.63
N THR A 19 8.05 14.15 -2.94
CA THR A 19 6.80 13.66 -3.56
C THR A 19 6.09 14.75 -4.37
N GLU A 20 5.98 15.97 -3.83
CA GLU A 20 5.46 17.11 -4.60
C GLU A 20 6.27 17.41 -5.86
N GLY A 21 7.60 17.29 -5.78
CA GLY A 21 8.50 17.47 -6.91
C GLY A 21 8.23 16.46 -8.02
N ILE A 22 8.14 15.18 -7.67
CA ILE A 22 7.82 14.10 -8.62
C ILE A 22 6.46 14.36 -9.30
N ILE A 23 5.43 14.67 -8.52
CA ILE A 23 4.09 14.90 -9.05
C ILE A 23 4.11 16.08 -10.03
N LYS A 24 4.70 17.20 -9.66
CA LYS A 24 4.74 18.42 -10.50
C LYS A 24 5.53 18.22 -11.80
N THR A 25 6.59 17.39 -11.77
CA THR A 25 7.48 17.18 -12.92
C THR A 25 6.96 16.08 -13.84
N ASP A 26 6.54 14.95 -13.25
CA ASP A 26 6.34 13.70 -13.99
C ASP A 26 4.86 13.35 -14.21
N ILE A 27 3.95 14.01 -13.47
CA ILE A 27 2.50 13.74 -13.52
C ILE A 27 1.73 15.06 -13.70
N PRO A 28 1.87 15.74 -14.83
CA PRO A 28 1.31 17.08 -15.03
C PRO A 28 -0.22 17.14 -14.95
N GLU A 29 -0.92 16.02 -15.08
CA GLU A 29 -2.37 15.94 -14.94
C GLU A 29 -2.83 15.95 -13.47
N ALA A 30 -1.92 15.75 -12.51
CA ALA A 30 -2.25 15.74 -11.09
C ALA A 30 -2.21 17.14 -10.48
N HIS A 31 -3.33 17.59 -9.93
CA HIS A 31 -3.43 18.86 -9.23
C HIS A 31 -3.44 18.63 -7.72
N ILE A 32 -2.34 18.99 -7.03
CA ILE A 32 -2.26 18.89 -5.57
C ILE A 32 -3.19 19.93 -4.97
N ILE A 33 -4.32 19.48 -4.40
CA ILE A 33 -5.31 20.34 -3.74
C ILE A 33 -5.07 20.50 -2.24
N GLY A 34 -4.16 19.72 -1.67
CA GLY A 34 -3.75 19.85 -0.28
C GLY A 34 -2.72 18.81 0.13
N THR A 35 -2.04 19.12 1.24
CA THR A 35 -1.11 18.23 1.92
C THR A 35 -1.46 18.13 3.39
N ALA A 36 -1.37 16.97 3.99
CA ALA A 36 -1.72 16.72 5.37
C ALA A 36 -0.60 15.97 6.10
N PRO A 37 -0.06 16.51 7.20
CA PRO A 37 0.94 15.82 8.01
C PRO A 37 0.33 14.85 9.02
N ASP A 38 -0.98 14.84 9.18
CA ASP A 38 -1.71 14.05 10.17
C ASP A 38 -3.16 13.78 9.76
N GLU A 39 -3.79 12.87 10.47
CA GLU A 39 -5.17 12.47 10.23
C GLU A 39 -6.17 13.63 10.33
N ALA A 40 -6.01 14.50 11.33
CA ALA A 40 -6.94 15.62 11.55
C ALA A 40 -6.90 16.62 10.40
N SER A 41 -5.70 16.94 9.92
CA SER A 41 -5.48 17.80 8.75
C SER A 41 -6.05 17.17 7.48
N TYR A 42 -5.86 15.85 7.30
CA TYR A 42 -6.43 15.10 6.19
C TYR A 42 -7.96 15.21 6.15
N TRP A 43 -8.65 14.91 7.25
CA TRP A 43 -10.11 14.98 7.29
C TRP A 43 -10.63 16.41 7.12
N LYS A 44 -9.86 17.42 7.52
CA LYS A 44 -10.20 18.83 7.25
C LYS A 44 -10.18 19.12 5.74
N LEU A 45 -9.18 18.64 5.02
CA LEU A 45 -9.09 18.79 3.56
C LEU A 45 -10.24 18.04 2.85
N MET A 46 -10.51 16.80 3.24
CA MET A 46 -11.61 15.99 2.69
C MET A 46 -12.98 16.65 2.79
N LYS A 47 -13.21 17.44 3.86
CA LYS A 47 -14.45 18.21 4.04
C LYS A 47 -14.53 19.45 3.15
N GLN A 48 -13.40 19.97 2.70
CA GLN A 48 -13.36 21.14 1.83
C GLN A 48 -13.54 20.75 0.36
N GLN A 49 -12.81 19.74 -0.08
CA GLN A 49 -12.84 19.24 -1.44
C GLN A 49 -12.40 17.77 -1.47
N LEU A 50 -13.21 16.93 -2.11
CA LEU A 50 -12.83 15.53 -2.31
C LEU A 50 -11.77 15.42 -3.43
N PRO A 51 -10.69 14.67 -3.19
CA PRO A 51 -9.74 14.33 -4.23
C PRO A 51 -10.24 13.16 -5.09
N ASP A 52 -9.62 12.97 -6.23
CA ASP A 52 -9.75 11.75 -7.04
C ASP A 52 -8.79 10.66 -6.53
N LEU A 53 -7.60 11.10 -6.04
CA LEU A 53 -6.55 10.25 -5.51
C LEU A 53 -6.01 10.77 -4.17
N VAL A 54 -5.80 9.87 -3.24
CA VAL A 54 -5.01 10.10 -2.02
C VAL A 54 -3.70 9.35 -2.15
N LEU A 55 -2.59 10.06 -2.06
CA LEU A 55 -1.25 9.47 -1.91
C LEU A 55 -0.93 9.47 -0.42
N LEU A 56 -0.80 8.29 0.18
CA LEU A 56 -0.83 8.10 1.61
C LEU A 56 0.43 7.38 2.10
N ASP A 57 1.18 8.01 3.00
CA ASP A 57 2.18 7.29 3.77
C ASP A 57 1.54 6.48 4.91
N LEU A 58 2.12 5.32 5.22
CA LEU A 58 1.67 4.48 6.32
C LEU A 58 2.31 4.86 7.66
N GLY A 59 3.51 5.44 7.63
CA GLY A 59 4.33 5.72 8.80
C GLY A 59 4.01 7.02 9.55
N LEU A 60 2.77 7.50 9.51
CA LEU A 60 2.38 8.81 10.04
C LEU A 60 2.58 8.96 11.55
N GLY A 61 3.29 10.00 11.96
CA GLY A 61 3.53 10.33 13.37
C GLY A 61 4.26 9.24 14.16
N GLY A 62 5.04 8.40 13.50
CA GLY A 62 5.67 7.23 14.10
C GLY A 62 4.71 6.09 14.44
N SER A 63 3.45 6.17 14.02
CA SER A 63 2.45 5.11 14.17
C SER A 63 2.22 4.38 12.85
N THR A 64 2.27 3.06 12.88
CA THR A 64 2.02 2.22 11.70
C THR A 64 0.54 1.94 11.46
N THR A 65 -0.35 2.33 12.36
CA THR A 65 -1.80 2.04 12.25
C THR A 65 -2.61 3.19 11.69
N VAL A 66 -2.18 4.44 11.91
CA VAL A 66 -2.94 5.64 11.50
C VAL A 66 -3.16 5.69 9.99
N GLY A 67 -2.12 5.42 9.18
CA GLY A 67 -2.26 5.39 7.73
C GLY A 67 -3.26 4.32 7.25
N VAL A 68 -3.24 3.13 7.85
CA VAL A 68 -4.19 2.06 7.54
C VAL A 68 -5.63 2.48 7.88
N GLU A 69 -5.85 3.13 9.03
CA GLU A 69 -7.19 3.60 9.41
C GLU A 69 -7.69 4.74 8.50
N ILE A 70 -6.82 5.67 8.11
CA ILE A 70 -7.15 6.68 7.10
C ILE A 70 -7.61 6.00 5.79
N CYS A 71 -6.86 5.00 5.31
CA CYS A 71 -7.23 4.23 4.13
C CYS A 71 -8.61 3.59 4.28
N ARG A 72 -8.82 2.84 5.37
CA ARG A 72 -10.06 2.12 5.65
C ARG A 72 -11.26 3.06 5.68
N HIS A 73 -11.19 4.12 6.47
CA HIS A 73 -12.29 5.10 6.58
C HIS A 73 -12.53 5.84 5.26
N THR A 74 -11.48 6.15 4.49
CA THR A 74 -11.63 6.75 3.17
C THR A 74 -12.38 5.83 2.22
N LYS A 75 -11.99 4.56 2.14
CA LYS A 75 -12.64 3.58 1.23
C LYS A 75 -14.07 3.27 1.65
N GLN A 76 -14.37 3.25 2.95
CA GLN A 76 -15.73 3.06 3.47
C GLN A 76 -16.64 4.24 3.19
N SER A 77 -16.15 5.46 3.41
CA SER A 77 -16.98 6.68 3.29
C SER A 77 -17.01 7.25 1.87
N TYR A 78 -15.94 7.06 1.12
CA TYR A 78 -15.73 7.62 -0.23
C TYR A 78 -15.15 6.57 -1.18
N PRO A 79 -15.89 5.50 -1.53
CA PRO A 79 -15.36 4.36 -2.29
C PRO A 79 -14.85 4.71 -3.69
N ALA A 80 -15.27 5.84 -4.26
CA ALA A 80 -14.80 6.34 -5.54
C ALA A 80 -13.39 6.97 -5.46
N VAL A 81 -13.01 7.48 -4.28
CA VAL A 81 -11.67 8.05 -4.05
C VAL A 81 -10.64 6.93 -4.11
N LYS A 82 -9.63 7.09 -4.94
CA LYS A 82 -8.51 6.15 -5.02
C LYS A 82 -7.53 6.39 -3.88
N VAL A 83 -6.98 5.31 -3.32
CA VAL A 83 -5.96 5.38 -2.27
C VAL A 83 -4.74 4.59 -2.73
N LEU A 84 -3.67 5.31 -3.02
CA LEU A 84 -2.36 4.74 -3.34
C LEU A 84 -1.43 4.95 -2.15
N ILE A 85 -1.00 3.84 -1.57
CA ILE A 85 -0.01 3.85 -0.50
C ILE A 85 1.36 4.14 -1.10
N PHE A 86 2.07 5.12 -0.53
CA PHE A 86 3.43 5.47 -0.93
C PHE A 86 4.30 5.57 0.32
N THR A 87 5.02 4.50 0.66
CA THR A 87 5.63 4.33 1.98
C THR A 87 7.07 3.86 1.93
N GLY A 88 7.87 4.28 2.92
CA GLY A 88 9.22 3.78 3.18
C GLY A 88 9.27 2.48 4.00
N GLU A 89 8.15 1.99 4.50
CA GLU A 89 8.02 0.82 5.40
C GLU A 89 8.25 -0.51 4.67
N ILE A 90 9.52 -0.82 4.39
CA ILE A 90 9.94 -1.98 3.59
C ILE A 90 9.76 -3.31 4.31
N LEU A 91 9.94 -3.33 5.64
CA LEU A 91 10.06 -4.56 6.43
C LEU A 91 8.77 -4.99 7.14
N ASN A 92 7.70 -4.21 7.03
CA ASN A 92 6.45 -4.49 7.73
C ASN A 92 5.38 -5.11 6.82
N GLU A 93 5.57 -6.40 6.50
CA GLU A 93 4.62 -7.14 5.65
C GLU A 93 3.19 -7.16 6.20
N LYS A 94 3.03 -7.19 7.53
CA LYS A 94 1.72 -7.13 8.16
C LYS A 94 1.01 -5.82 7.81
N LEU A 95 1.74 -4.72 7.81
CA LEU A 95 1.18 -3.40 7.49
C LEU A 95 0.66 -3.34 6.04
N TRP A 96 1.33 -4.01 5.09
CA TRP A 96 0.85 -4.08 3.71
C TRP A 96 -0.43 -4.90 3.58
N VAL A 97 -0.51 -6.03 4.30
CA VAL A 97 -1.75 -6.83 4.35
C VAL A 97 -2.88 -6.03 4.95
N ASP A 98 -2.65 -5.34 6.07
CA ASP A 98 -3.64 -4.48 6.72
C ASP A 98 -4.11 -3.34 5.78
N ALA A 99 -3.21 -2.78 4.96
CA ALA A 99 -3.56 -1.77 3.94
C ALA A 99 -4.39 -2.34 2.78
N LEU A 100 -4.08 -3.56 2.34
CA LEU A 100 -4.88 -4.27 1.33
C LEU A 100 -6.28 -4.60 1.86
N ASP A 101 -6.38 -5.08 3.09
CA ASP A 101 -7.66 -5.35 3.77
C ASP A 101 -8.45 -4.06 4.02
N ALA A 102 -7.77 -2.92 4.18
CA ALA A 102 -8.40 -1.61 4.23
C ALA A 102 -8.94 -1.13 2.87
N GLY A 103 -8.59 -1.81 1.78
CA GLY A 103 -9.10 -1.57 0.44
C GLY A 103 -8.28 -0.58 -0.40
N CYS A 104 -6.98 -0.39 -0.12
CA CYS A 104 -6.14 0.46 -0.95
C CYS A 104 -6.11 -0.03 -2.41
N ASP A 105 -5.89 0.89 -3.35
CA ASP A 105 -5.86 0.59 -4.79
C ASP A 105 -4.45 0.21 -5.27
N GLY A 106 -3.42 0.42 -4.45
CA GLY A 106 -2.05 0.00 -4.73
C GLY A 106 -1.08 0.36 -3.60
N ILE A 107 0.12 -0.20 -3.67
CA ILE A 107 1.23 0.04 -2.72
C ILE A 107 2.51 0.23 -3.51
N ILE A 108 3.16 1.37 -3.34
CA ILE A 108 4.46 1.72 -3.91
C ILE A 108 5.44 1.95 -2.77
N LEU A 109 6.58 1.27 -2.80
CA LEU A 109 7.68 1.55 -1.88
C LEU A 109 8.49 2.75 -2.36
N LYS A 110 8.86 3.63 -1.43
CA LYS A 110 9.74 4.79 -1.67
C LYS A 110 11.20 4.38 -1.93
N SER A 111 11.54 3.09 -1.79
CA SER A 111 12.89 2.57 -1.97
C SER A 111 13.16 2.15 -3.41
N GLY A 112 14.10 2.81 -4.07
CA GLY A 112 14.71 2.40 -5.34
C GLY A 112 14.00 2.90 -6.60
N GLU A 113 12.70 2.79 -6.70
CA GLU A 113 11.92 3.33 -7.82
C GLU A 113 11.02 4.47 -7.34
N LEU A 114 11.09 5.59 -8.03
CA LEU A 114 10.20 6.72 -7.76
C LEU A 114 8.78 6.38 -8.22
N LEU A 115 7.79 7.04 -7.61
CA LEU A 115 6.42 7.02 -8.10
C LEU A 115 6.38 7.45 -9.56
N THR A 116 5.83 6.62 -10.44
CA THR A 116 5.77 6.90 -11.87
C THR A 116 4.39 7.34 -12.32
N ARG A 117 4.34 8.09 -13.44
CA ARG A 117 3.08 8.44 -14.09
C ARG A 117 2.27 7.19 -14.49
N SER A 118 2.96 6.08 -14.83
CA SER A 118 2.32 4.81 -15.18
C SER A 118 1.60 4.17 -14.00
N ASP A 119 2.19 4.22 -12.79
CA ASP A 119 1.58 3.70 -11.56
C ASP A 119 0.28 4.45 -11.26
N VAL A 120 0.36 5.77 -11.27
CA VAL A 120 -0.81 6.62 -11.01
C VAL A 120 -1.88 6.43 -12.08
N ALA A 121 -1.51 6.38 -13.36
CA ALA A 121 -2.45 6.11 -14.46
C ALA A 121 -3.16 4.76 -14.26
N SER A 122 -2.43 3.73 -13.87
CA SER A 122 -3.00 2.39 -13.62
C SER A 122 -4.03 2.40 -12.49
N VAL A 123 -3.77 3.13 -11.40
CA VAL A 123 -4.71 3.31 -10.29
C VAL A 123 -5.94 4.10 -10.75
N MET A 124 -5.75 5.20 -11.48
CA MET A 124 -6.85 6.05 -11.96
C MET A 124 -7.73 5.35 -12.99
N ASP A 125 -7.16 4.47 -13.82
CA ASP A 125 -7.89 3.63 -14.78
C ASP A 125 -8.64 2.46 -14.10
N GLY A 126 -8.54 2.33 -12.77
CA GLY A 126 -9.27 1.32 -11.99
C GLY A 126 -8.62 -0.07 -12.02
N LYS A 127 -7.36 -0.18 -12.41
CA LYS A 127 -6.60 -1.41 -12.20
C LYS A 127 -6.46 -1.62 -10.69
N ARG A 128 -6.85 -2.78 -10.23
CA ARG A 128 -6.72 -3.13 -8.81
C ARG A 128 -5.31 -3.60 -8.52
N LEU A 129 -4.82 -3.21 -7.34
CA LEU A 129 -3.56 -3.67 -6.77
C LEU A 129 -2.35 -3.33 -7.65
N VAL A 130 -2.08 -2.04 -7.78
CA VAL A 130 -0.84 -1.56 -8.41
C VAL A 130 0.30 -1.68 -7.41
N PHE A 131 1.36 -2.39 -7.80
CA PHE A 131 2.56 -2.58 -6.99
C PHE A 131 3.80 -2.27 -7.82
N ASN A 132 4.80 -1.64 -7.21
CA ASN A 132 6.10 -1.55 -7.85
C ASN A 132 6.92 -2.83 -7.67
N GLN A 133 8.00 -2.96 -8.42
CA GLN A 133 8.83 -4.17 -8.44
C GLN A 133 9.27 -4.64 -7.05
N PRO A 134 9.75 -3.79 -6.12
CA PRO A 134 10.15 -4.23 -4.78
C PRO A 134 9.02 -4.89 -3.98
N ILE A 135 7.79 -4.41 -4.09
CA ILE A 135 6.63 -5.04 -3.44
C ILE A 135 6.33 -6.40 -4.08
N LEU A 136 6.35 -6.48 -5.41
CA LEU A 136 6.09 -7.73 -6.11
C LEU A 136 7.11 -8.81 -5.73
N GLU A 137 8.38 -8.48 -5.63
CA GLU A 137 9.44 -9.39 -5.20
C GLU A 137 9.18 -9.93 -3.79
N LYS A 138 8.78 -9.07 -2.85
CA LYS A 138 8.43 -9.46 -1.50
C LYS A 138 7.19 -10.37 -1.43
N ILE A 139 6.17 -10.08 -2.20
CA ILE A 139 4.97 -10.93 -2.31
C ILE A 139 5.36 -12.32 -2.84
N VAL A 140 6.17 -12.39 -3.89
CA VAL A 140 6.63 -13.66 -4.47
C VAL A 140 7.48 -14.46 -3.48
N GLU A 141 8.40 -13.80 -2.77
CA GLU A 141 9.23 -14.45 -1.74
C GLU A 141 8.36 -15.06 -0.63
N ARG A 142 7.35 -14.34 -0.17
CA ARG A 142 6.40 -14.82 0.84
C ARG A 142 5.60 -16.01 0.36
N PHE A 143 5.11 -15.98 -0.89
CA PHE A 143 4.39 -17.09 -1.49
C PHE A 143 5.26 -18.36 -1.53
N LYS A 144 6.52 -18.26 -1.96
CA LYS A 144 7.47 -19.37 -1.95
C LYS A 144 7.63 -19.96 -0.56
N LYS A 145 7.90 -19.13 0.45
CA LYS A 145 8.04 -19.58 1.85
C LYS A 145 6.77 -20.26 2.39
N SER A 146 5.59 -19.77 2.00
CA SER A 146 4.32 -20.37 2.41
C SER A 146 4.12 -21.75 1.80
N VAL A 147 4.46 -21.92 0.51
CA VAL A 147 4.38 -23.21 -0.19
C VAL A 147 5.38 -24.21 0.40
N ASP A 148 6.63 -23.79 0.62
CA ASP A 148 7.66 -24.65 1.21
C ASP A 148 7.26 -25.11 2.64
N ASN A 149 6.71 -24.22 3.45
CA ASN A 149 6.23 -24.58 4.79
C ASN A 149 5.05 -25.56 4.76
N GLU A 150 4.14 -25.42 3.78
CA GLU A 150 3.02 -26.35 3.64
C GLU A 150 3.47 -27.72 3.17
N LEU A 151 4.41 -27.78 2.21
CA LEU A 151 5.03 -29.03 1.77
C LEU A 151 5.73 -29.75 2.93
N MET A 152 6.54 -29.03 3.73
CA MET A 152 7.20 -29.61 4.91
C MET A 152 6.20 -30.14 5.94
N ARG A 153 5.05 -29.46 6.15
CA ARG A 153 4.00 -29.95 7.02
C ARG A 153 3.36 -31.22 6.51
N GLN A 154 3.08 -31.30 5.21
CA GLN A 154 2.51 -32.50 4.59
C GLN A 154 3.48 -33.67 4.65
N GLU A 155 4.77 -33.47 4.38
CA GLU A 155 5.80 -34.50 4.53
C GLU A 155 5.93 -35.00 5.96
N ALA A 156 5.87 -34.10 6.95
CA ALA A 156 5.90 -34.48 8.37
C ALA A 156 4.68 -35.32 8.78
N LEU A 157 3.49 -35.00 8.27
CA LEU A 157 2.28 -35.78 8.52
C LEU A 157 2.33 -37.17 7.89
N ILE A 158 2.85 -37.28 6.65
CA ILE A 158 3.02 -38.56 5.96
C ILE A 158 4.01 -39.46 6.74
N ASN A 159 5.14 -38.88 7.19
CA ASN A 159 6.12 -39.64 7.97
C ASN A 159 5.58 -40.08 9.32
N TYR A 160 4.74 -39.26 9.99
CA TYR A 160 4.10 -39.62 11.26
C TYR A 160 3.14 -40.80 11.08
N ASP A 161 2.33 -40.79 10.02
CA ASP A 161 1.41 -41.90 9.71
C ASP A 161 2.15 -43.20 9.36
N ILE A 162 3.34 -43.15 8.76
CA ILE A 162 4.16 -44.31 8.45
C ILE A 162 4.75 -44.94 9.73
N ASP A 163 5.29 -44.10 10.62
CA ASP A 163 5.87 -44.58 11.89
C ASP A 163 4.80 -45.22 12.82
N GLU A 164 3.57 -44.69 12.81
CA GLU A 164 2.46 -45.30 13.60
C GLU A 164 1.95 -46.63 13.01
N TYR A 165 2.21 -46.87 11.72
CA TYR A 165 1.87 -48.15 11.05
C TYR A 165 2.91 -49.27 11.36
N ASP A 166 4.19 -48.89 11.47
CA ASP A 166 5.30 -49.85 11.69
C ASP A 166 5.33 -50.35 13.15
N GLU A 167 4.82 -49.59 14.11
CA GLU A 167 4.75 -50.05 15.53
C GLU A 167 3.59 -51.03 15.81
N ARG A 168 2.69 -51.30 14.84
CA ARG A 168 1.53 -52.19 15.02
C ARG A 168 1.72 -53.61 14.47
N PHE A 169 2.90 -53.91 13.94
CA PHE A 169 3.28 -55.24 13.41
C PHE A 169 4.58 -55.70 14.01
#